data_b87621b19c6f70370ce6aaf352c64093
#
_entry.id   b87621b19c6f70370ce6aaf352c64093
#
_cell.length_a   1.000
_cell.length_b   1.000
_cell.length_c   1.000
_cell.angle_alpha   90.00
_cell.angle_beta   90.00
_cell.angle_gamma   90.00
#
_symmetry.space_group_name_H-M   'P 1'
#
loop_
_entity.id
_entity.type
_entity.pdbx_description
1 polymer ?
#
loop_
_entity_poly.entity_id
_entity_poly.type
_entity_poly.pdbx_seq_one_letter_code
_entity_poly.pdbx_strand_id
1 'polypeptide(L)'
;PVITEAHGAYSALQWLVKEMQVRYEILKQLGLRNIGAFNNRKINKELEASLSIPIPEQMPMIVAIVDEFADLMMVSSADIETPIARIAQMARAVGIHLILATQRPSREVITGIIKANIPTRISFKVASRINSQIILDEVGAESLLGNGDCLFLPPGSSQLVRAQGSY
;
A
#
# COMPACT_ATOMS: atom_id res chain seq x y z
N PRO A 1 -11.31 -9.78 -5.78
CA PRO A 1 -12.11 -9.25 -6.90
C PRO A 1 -11.26 -8.34 -7.77
N VAL A 2 -11.59 -8.24 -9.05
CA VAL A 2 -11.02 -7.26 -9.97
C VAL A 2 -12.01 -6.10 -10.11
N ILE A 3 -11.52 -4.87 -10.01
CA ILE A 3 -12.31 -3.65 -10.11
C ILE A 3 -11.80 -2.90 -11.34
N THR A 4 -12.69 -2.62 -12.28
CA THR A 4 -12.37 -2.02 -13.57
C THR A 4 -12.79 -0.55 -13.70
N GLU A 5 -13.58 -0.06 -12.74
CA GLU A 5 -14.11 1.30 -12.76
C GLU A 5 -13.56 2.14 -11.60
N ALA A 6 -13.23 3.39 -11.87
CA ALA A 6 -12.66 4.32 -10.87
C ALA A 6 -13.56 4.52 -9.65
N HIS A 7 -14.89 4.59 -9.85
CA HIS A 7 -15.85 4.69 -8.73
C HIS A 7 -15.81 3.45 -7.82
N GLY A 8 -15.68 2.27 -8.41
CA GLY A 8 -15.50 1.02 -7.67
C GLY A 8 -14.20 0.99 -6.89
N ALA A 9 -13.13 1.56 -7.44
CA ALA A 9 -11.83 1.66 -6.76
C ALA A 9 -11.90 2.55 -5.51
N TYR A 10 -12.59 3.69 -5.57
CA TYR A 10 -12.82 4.54 -4.40
C TYR A 10 -13.57 3.79 -3.30
N SER A 11 -14.65 3.10 -3.66
CA SER A 11 -15.44 2.28 -2.73
C SER A 11 -14.60 1.17 -2.08
N ALA A 12 -13.69 0.55 -2.85
CA ALA A 12 -12.77 -0.45 -2.33
C ALA A 12 -11.76 0.13 -1.34
N LEU A 13 -11.21 1.31 -1.61
CA LEU A 13 -10.32 2.00 -0.67
C LEU A 13 -11.03 2.35 0.64
N GLN A 14 -12.26 2.83 0.58
CA GLN A 14 -13.07 3.08 1.76
C GLN A 14 -13.36 1.80 2.54
N TRP A 15 -13.62 0.70 1.84
CA TRP A 15 -13.79 -0.61 2.47
C TRP A 15 -12.50 -1.05 3.17
N LEU A 16 -11.32 -0.88 2.55
CA LEU A 16 -10.04 -1.21 3.19
C LEU A 16 -9.79 -0.39 4.46
N VAL A 17 -10.16 0.90 4.47
CA VAL A 17 -10.08 1.73 5.68
C VAL A 17 -11.00 1.19 6.77
N LYS A 18 -12.22 0.80 6.43
CA LYS A 18 -13.17 0.22 7.38
C LYS A 18 -12.69 -1.13 7.92
N GLU A 19 -12.20 -1.99 7.03
CA GLU A 19 -11.63 -3.30 7.41
C GLU A 19 -10.42 -3.13 8.34
N MET A 20 -9.54 -2.18 8.05
CA MET A 20 -8.43 -1.83 8.92
C MET A 20 -8.92 -1.46 10.33
N GLN A 21 -9.96 -0.63 10.45
CA GLN A 21 -10.53 -0.22 11.73
C GLN A 21 -11.13 -1.39 12.51
N VAL A 22 -11.87 -2.27 11.82
CA VAL A 22 -12.43 -3.50 12.43
C VAL A 22 -11.31 -4.37 12.97
N ARG A 23 -10.25 -4.59 12.20
CA ARG A 23 -9.10 -5.39 12.64
C ARG A 23 -8.39 -4.78 13.84
N TYR A 24 -8.23 -3.46 13.88
CA TYR A 24 -7.67 -2.77 15.04
C TYR A 24 -8.53 -2.94 16.29
N GLU A 25 -9.86 -2.86 16.15
CA GLU A 25 -10.75 -3.08 17.30
C GLU A 25 -10.66 -4.52 17.83
N ILE A 26 -10.56 -5.51 16.93
CA ILE A 26 -10.33 -6.91 17.31
C ILE A 26 -9.01 -7.04 18.09
N LEU A 27 -7.92 -6.51 17.55
CA LEU A 27 -6.62 -6.57 18.22
C LEU A 27 -6.63 -5.90 19.59
N LYS A 28 -7.31 -4.75 19.69
CA LYS A 28 -7.46 -3.98 20.95
C LYS A 28 -8.21 -4.79 22.00
N GLN A 29 -9.34 -5.41 21.66
CA GLN A 29 -10.13 -6.20 22.60
C GLN A 29 -9.38 -7.44 23.11
N LEU A 30 -8.48 -7.99 22.31
CA LEU A 30 -7.64 -9.12 22.69
C LEU A 30 -6.28 -8.71 23.28
N GLY A 31 -5.98 -7.41 23.37
CA GLY A 31 -4.68 -6.93 23.86
C GLY A 31 -3.49 -7.31 22.96
N LEU A 32 -3.72 -7.52 21.66
CA LEU A 32 -2.71 -7.94 20.70
C LEU A 32 -2.17 -6.77 19.89
N ARG A 33 -0.90 -6.86 19.46
CA ARG A 33 -0.23 -5.74 18.78
C ARG A 33 -0.30 -5.77 17.26
N ASN A 34 -0.46 -6.96 16.69
CA ASN A 34 -0.43 -7.13 15.23
C ASN A 34 -1.10 -8.43 14.79
N ILE A 35 -1.31 -8.56 13.48
CA ILE A 35 -1.93 -9.73 12.85
C ILE A 35 -1.14 -11.02 13.07
N GLY A 36 0.20 -10.95 13.16
CA GLY A 36 1.03 -12.14 13.44
C GLY A 36 0.76 -12.68 14.85
N ALA A 37 0.70 -11.81 15.85
CA ALA A 37 0.32 -12.19 17.21
C ALA A 37 -1.11 -12.72 17.25
N PHE A 38 -2.03 -12.14 16.48
CA PHE A 38 -3.42 -12.62 16.39
C PHE A 38 -3.50 -14.04 15.82
N ASN A 39 -2.87 -14.29 14.68
CA ASN A 39 -2.95 -15.57 13.99
C ASN A 39 -2.22 -16.70 14.74
N ASN A 40 -1.26 -16.38 15.62
CA ASN A 40 -0.53 -17.32 16.44
C ASN A 40 -1.05 -17.42 17.89
N ARG A 41 -2.17 -16.75 18.24
CA ARG A 41 -2.73 -16.77 19.58
C ARG A 41 -3.29 -18.13 19.96
N LYS A 42 -3.32 -18.44 21.23
CA LYS A 42 -4.13 -19.55 21.75
C LYS A 42 -5.58 -19.07 21.83
N ILE A 43 -6.46 -19.68 21.05
CA ILE A 43 -7.88 -19.35 21.00
C ILE A 43 -8.53 -19.74 22.34
N ASN A 44 -9.13 -18.77 23.02
CA ASN A 44 -9.98 -18.99 24.18
C ASN A 44 -11.44 -18.72 23.77
N LYS A 45 -12.16 -19.79 23.41
CA LYS A 45 -13.53 -19.68 22.90
C LYS A 45 -14.51 -19.01 23.85
N GLU A 46 -14.37 -19.24 25.17
CA GLU A 46 -15.24 -18.62 26.19
C GLU A 46 -15.01 -17.12 26.28
N LEU A 47 -13.74 -16.70 26.36
CA LEU A 47 -13.37 -15.29 26.38
C LEU A 47 -13.76 -14.59 25.07
N GLU A 48 -13.43 -15.17 23.94
CA GLU A 48 -13.70 -14.56 22.62
C GLU A 48 -15.21 -14.47 22.34
N ALA A 49 -16.01 -15.42 22.80
CA ALA A 49 -17.47 -15.35 22.69
C ALA A 49 -18.12 -14.28 23.60
N SER A 50 -17.44 -13.88 24.67
CA SER A 50 -17.92 -12.81 25.58
C SER A 50 -17.64 -11.40 25.08
N LEU A 51 -16.84 -11.25 24.00
CA LEU A 51 -16.47 -9.95 23.46
C LEU A 51 -17.63 -9.34 22.64
N SER A 52 -17.62 -8.02 22.51
CA SER A 52 -18.68 -7.27 21.85
C SER A 52 -18.71 -7.40 20.32
N ILE A 53 -17.65 -7.98 19.75
CA ILE A 53 -17.50 -8.18 18.30
C ILE A 53 -17.13 -9.64 18.01
N PRO A 54 -17.57 -10.18 16.86
CA PRO A 54 -17.18 -11.51 16.46
C PRO A 54 -15.68 -11.58 16.16
N ILE A 55 -15.01 -12.56 16.76
CA ILE A 55 -13.57 -12.78 16.59
C ILE A 55 -13.36 -13.92 15.59
N PRO A 56 -12.75 -13.68 14.42
CA PRO A 56 -12.43 -14.77 13.50
C PRO A 56 -11.29 -15.63 14.03
N GLU A 57 -11.22 -16.89 13.61
CA GLU A 57 -10.11 -17.78 13.98
C GLU A 57 -8.76 -17.24 13.45
N GLN A 58 -8.75 -16.76 12.21
CA GLN A 58 -7.59 -16.16 11.56
C GLN A 58 -7.98 -14.91 10.76
N MET A 59 -7.04 -13.99 10.61
CA MET A 59 -7.13 -12.85 9.69
C MET A 59 -6.21 -13.11 8.50
N PRO A 60 -6.73 -13.17 7.27
CA PRO A 60 -5.88 -13.25 6.08
C PRO A 60 -5.16 -11.92 5.84
N MET A 61 -3.96 -11.98 5.24
CA MET A 61 -3.32 -10.79 4.66
C MET A 61 -4.15 -10.31 3.47
N ILE A 62 -4.25 -8.99 3.32
CA ILE A 62 -4.90 -8.35 2.17
C ILE A 62 -3.82 -7.57 1.41
N VAL A 63 -3.71 -7.84 0.11
CA VAL A 63 -2.88 -7.04 -0.80
C VAL A 63 -3.80 -6.38 -1.81
N ALA A 64 -3.82 -5.05 -1.81
CA ALA A 64 -4.54 -4.25 -2.79
C ALA A 64 -3.54 -3.71 -3.81
N ILE A 65 -3.78 -4.00 -5.08
CA ILE A 65 -2.93 -3.60 -6.20
C ILE A 65 -3.72 -2.61 -7.06
N VAL A 66 -3.14 -1.43 -7.28
CA VAL A 66 -3.64 -0.42 -8.21
C VAL A 66 -2.69 -0.41 -9.40
N ASP A 67 -3.18 -0.82 -10.56
CA ASP A 67 -2.41 -0.98 -11.80
C ASP A 67 -2.02 0.36 -12.42
N GLU A 68 -2.95 1.32 -12.50
CA GLU A 68 -2.67 2.69 -12.95
C GLU A 68 -3.24 3.71 -11.96
N PHE A 69 -2.39 4.15 -11.05
CA PHE A 69 -2.78 5.08 -9.99
C PHE A 69 -3.13 6.48 -10.52
N ALA A 70 -2.53 6.90 -11.63
CA ALA A 70 -2.82 8.19 -12.24
C ALA A 70 -4.29 8.31 -12.64
N ASP A 71 -4.92 7.24 -13.12
CA ASP A 71 -6.33 7.28 -13.51
C ASP A 71 -7.25 7.52 -12.31
N LEU A 72 -6.90 7.01 -11.14
CA LEU A 72 -7.65 7.28 -9.92
C LEU A 72 -7.49 8.74 -9.46
N MET A 73 -6.28 9.29 -9.56
CA MET A 73 -6.01 10.67 -9.19
C MET A 73 -6.72 11.67 -10.10
N MET A 74 -6.95 11.33 -11.37
CA MET A 74 -7.61 12.21 -12.35
C MET A 74 -9.14 12.24 -12.20
N VAL A 75 -9.76 11.14 -11.78
CA VAL A 75 -11.23 11.01 -11.71
C VAL A 75 -11.80 11.56 -10.41
N SER A 76 -11.04 11.55 -9.35
CA SER A 76 -11.49 11.99 -8.03
C SER A 76 -10.48 12.94 -7.41
N SER A 77 -10.54 14.20 -7.81
CA SER A 77 -9.59 15.24 -7.41
C SER A 77 -9.58 15.56 -5.91
N ALA A 78 -10.53 15.11 -5.13
CA ALA A 78 -10.65 15.58 -3.75
C ALA A 78 -10.20 14.57 -2.70
N ASP A 79 -10.23 13.24 -2.93
CA ASP A 79 -10.21 12.40 -1.73
C ASP A 79 -9.62 10.98 -1.84
N ILE A 80 -8.84 10.69 -2.87
CA ILE A 80 -8.16 9.38 -2.94
C ILE A 80 -6.88 9.35 -2.08
N GLU A 81 -6.19 10.47 -1.93
CA GLU A 81 -4.95 10.55 -1.16
C GLU A 81 -5.17 10.25 0.33
N THR A 82 -6.25 10.78 0.90
CA THR A 82 -6.54 10.60 2.34
C THR A 82 -6.71 9.12 2.74
N PRO A 83 -7.57 8.31 2.10
CA PRO A 83 -7.66 6.90 2.44
C PRO A 83 -6.37 6.13 2.16
N ILE A 84 -5.65 6.43 1.07
CA ILE A 84 -4.35 5.79 0.77
C ILE A 84 -3.32 6.12 1.84
N ALA A 85 -3.15 7.39 2.19
CA ALA A 85 -2.22 7.79 3.23
C ALA A 85 -2.55 7.11 4.57
N ARG A 86 -3.83 7.03 4.92
CA ARG A 86 -4.29 6.38 6.15
C ARG A 86 -3.98 4.87 6.16
N ILE A 87 -4.23 4.18 5.05
CA ILE A 87 -3.90 2.77 4.92
C ILE A 87 -2.38 2.60 4.99
N ALA A 88 -1.61 3.39 4.24
CA ALA A 88 -0.16 3.29 4.21
C ALA A 88 0.49 3.52 5.60
N GLN A 89 -0.05 4.44 6.39
CA GLN A 89 0.44 4.73 7.74
C GLN A 89 0.12 3.63 8.75
N MET A 90 -1.07 3.06 8.68
CA MET A 90 -1.62 2.28 9.79
C MET A 90 -1.86 0.81 9.47
N ALA A 91 -2.05 0.42 8.22
CA ALA A 91 -2.59 -0.89 7.89
C ALA A 91 -1.58 -2.05 7.99
N ARG A 92 -0.27 -1.76 8.08
CA ARG A 92 0.78 -2.78 8.17
C ARG A 92 0.56 -3.74 9.35
N ALA A 93 0.24 -3.21 10.52
CA ALA A 93 0.06 -4.03 11.72
C ALA A 93 -1.14 -4.97 11.64
N VAL A 94 -2.14 -4.63 10.84
CA VAL A 94 -3.35 -5.42 10.61
C VAL A 94 -3.32 -6.23 9.31
N GLY A 95 -2.16 -6.28 8.63
CA GLY A 95 -1.92 -7.12 7.47
C GLY A 95 -2.59 -6.66 6.19
N ILE A 96 -2.73 -5.35 5.97
CA ILE A 96 -3.21 -4.78 4.73
C ILE A 96 -2.05 -4.04 4.06
N HIS A 97 -1.78 -4.36 2.80
CA HIS A 97 -0.67 -3.83 2.01
C HIS A 97 -1.17 -3.22 0.72
N LEU A 98 -0.57 -2.10 0.31
CA LEU A 98 -0.86 -1.43 -0.95
C LEU A 98 0.33 -1.53 -1.90
N ILE A 99 0.03 -1.80 -3.17
CA ILE A 99 0.94 -1.66 -4.29
C ILE A 99 0.31 -0.67 -5.26
N LEU A 100 0.94 0.49 -5.42
CA LEU A 100 0.50 1.52 -6.35
C LEU A 100 1.44 1.55 -7.54
N ALA A 101 0.94 1.24 -8.73
CA ALA A 101 1.69 1.32 -9.96
C ALA A 101 1.17 2.47 -10.83
N THR A 102 2.03 3.05 -11.65
CA THR A 102 1.66 4.05 -12.65
C THR A 102 2.67 4.10 -13.77
N GLN A 103 2.19 4.31 -14.98
CA GLN A 103 3.01 4.62 -16.17
C GLN A 103 3.17 6.15 -16.38
N ARG A 104 2.54 6.98 -15.53
CA ARG A 104 2.56 8.44 -15.61
C ARG A 104 3.15 9.05 -14.34
N PRO A 105 4.48 8.99 -14.18
CA PRO A 105 5.14 9.51 -12.99
C PRO A 105 5.24 11.05 -13.05
N SER A 106 4.15 11.72 -12.73
CA SER A 106 4.09 13.17 -12.59
C SER A 106 3.98 13.58 -11.12
N ARG A 107 4.24 14.87 -10.83
CA ARG A 107 4.14 15.41 -9.46
C ARG A 107 2.71 15.43 -8.94
N GLU A 108 1.74 15.51 -9.83
CA GLU A 108 0.31 15.48 -9.52
C GLU A 108 -0.16 14.07 -9.14
N VAL A 109 0.54 13.04 -9.61
CA VAL A 109 0.24 11.63 -9.32
C VAL A 109 1.05 11.15 -8.12
N ILE A 110 2.36 11.39 -8.13
CA ILE A 110 3.28 11.00 -7.04
C ILE A 110 3.53 12.22 -6.16
N THR A 111 2.51 12.54 -5.37
CA THR A 111 2.52 13.73 -4.51
C THR A 111 3.41 13.55 -3.28
N GLY A 112 3.67 14.66 -2.58
CA GLY A 112 4.41 14.63 -1.32
C GLY A 112 3.74 13.76 -0.25
N ILE A 113 2.40 13.71 -0.22
CA ILE A 113 1.64 12.88 0.73
C ILE A 113 1.86 11.41 0.44
N ILE A 114 1.77 11.00 -0.84
CA ILE A 114 2.03 9.63 -1.26
C ILE A 114 3.47 9.22 -0.94
N LYS A 115 4.44 10.05 -1.29
CA LYS A 115 5.88 9.77 -1.05
C LYS A 115 6.22 9.65 0.44
N ALA A 116 5.60 10.48 1.29
CA ALA A 116 5.83 10.45 2.73
C ALA A 116 5.30 9.17 3.39
N ASN A 117 4.25 8.58 2.85
CA ASN A 117 3.55 7.44 3.44
C ASN A 117 3.88 6.09 2.78
N ILE A 118 4.42 6.12 1.55
CA ILE A 118 4.87 4.93 0.83
C ILE A 118 6.38 5.07 0.56
N PRO A 119 7.23 4.74 1.53
CA PRO A 119 8.66 4.95 1.43
C PRO A 119 9.38 3.95 0.52
N THR A 120 8.82 2.77 0.33
CA THR A 120 9.36 1.75 -0.58
C THR A 120 8.97 2.10 -2.02
N ARG A 121 9.95 2.21 -2.90
CA ARG A 121 9.72 2.60 -4.29
C ARG A 121 10.53 1.73 -5.23
N ILE A 122 9.95 1.44 -6.38
CA ILE A 122 10.61 0.74 -7.48
C ILE A 122 10.36 1.58 -8.73
N SER A 123 11.43 1.87 -9.45
CA SER A 123 11.34 2.50 -10.77
C SER A 123 12.01 1.61 -11.81
N PHE A 124 11.25 1.24 -12.81
CA PHE A 124 11.78 0.72 -14.06
C PHE A 124 12.33 1.88 -14.90
N LYS A 125 12.81 1.60 -16.11
CA LYS A 125 13.30 2.63 -17.03
C LYS A 125 12.22 3.69 -17.28
N VAL A 126 12.61 4.94 -17.14
CA VAL A 126 11.76 6.12 -17.41
C VAL A 126 12.35 6.97 -18.53
N ALA A 127 11.51 7.87 -19.09
CA ALA A 127 11.89 8.67 -20.24
C ALA A 127 12.88 9.81 -19.92
N SER A 128 12.91 10.29 -18.67
CA SER A 128 13.72 11.46 -18.32
C SER A 128 14.23 11.41 -16.89
N ARG A 129 15.27 12.23 -16.61
CA ARG A 129 15.80 12.46 -15.25
C ARG A 129 14.75 13.02 -14.31
N ILE A 130 13.84 13.85 -14.82
CA ILE A 130 12.75 14.44 -14.03
C ILE A 130 11.84 13.33 -13.51
N ASN A 131 11.48 12.35 -14.36
CA ASN A 131 10.66 11.21 -13.95
C ASN A 131 11.36 10.38 -12.85
N SER A 132 12.67 10.13 -12.99
CA SER A 132 13.47 9.45 -11.96
C SER A 132 13.42 10.20 -10.62
N GLN A 133 13.64 11.51 -10.64
CA GLN A 133 13.57 12.35 -9.45
C GLN A 133 12.18 12.38 -8.80
N ILE A 134 11.12 12.39 -9.61
CA ILE A 134 9.74 12.34 -9.08
C ILE A 134 9.51 11.04 -8.31
N ILE A 135 9.96 9.90 -8.82
CA ILE A 135 9.74 8.58 -8.21
C ILE A 135 10.69 8.35 -7.04
N LEU A 136 12.00 8.55 -7.27
CA LEU A 136 13.06 8.08 -6.39
C LEU A 136 13.74 9.18 -5.57
N ASP A 137 13.42 10.45 -5.82
CA ASP A 137 14.15 11.63 -5.34
C ASP A 137 15.60 11.71 -5.85
N GLU A 138 15.99 10.80 -6.75
CA GLU A 138 17.31 10.71 -7.38
C GLU A 138 17.21 10.45 -8.88
N VAL A 139 18.28 10.76 -9.61
CA VAL A 139 18.43 10.43 -11.02
C VAL A 139 18.96 9.00 -11.17
N GLY A 140 18.79 8.42 -12.35
CA GLY A 140 19.39 7.11 -12.70
C GLY A 140 18.41 6.15 -13.37
N ALA A 141 17.12 6.23 -13.10
CA ALA A 141 16.14 5.33 -13.73
C ALA A 141 16.03 5.58 -15.25
N GLU A 142 16.36 6.77 -15.73
CA GLU A 142 16.43 7.07 -17.17
C GLU A 142 17.54 6.29 -17.90
N SER A 143 18.55 5.86 -17.17
CA SER A 143 19.71 5.15 -17.72
C SER A 143 19.60 3.61 -17.63
N LEU A 144 18.49 3.10 -17.10
CA LEU A 144 18.22 1.67 -17.03
C LEU A 144 18.10 1.04 -18.42
N LEU A 145 18.38 -0.26 -18.52
CA LEU A 145 18.38 -1.00 -19.78
C LEU A 145 16.97 -1.33 -20.31
N GLY A 146 15.96 -1.34 -19.43
CA GLY A 146 14.63 -1.87 -19.75
C GLY A 146 14.52 -3.36 -19.41
N ASN A 147 13.46 -4.02 -19.90
CA ASN A 147 13.25 -5.47 -19.74
C ASN A 147 13.39 -5.96 -18.27
N GLY A 148 12.77 -5.22 -17.34
CA GLY A 148 12.81 -5.58 -15.92
C GLY A 148 13.98 -5.01 -15.12
N ASP A 149 14.95 -4.33 -15.76
CA ASP A 149 16.01 -3.61 -15.04
C ASP A 149 15.39 -2.45 -14.25
N CYS A 150 15.65 -2.38 -12.94
CA CYS A 150 14.99 -1.43 -12.06
C CYS A 150 15.92 -0.89 -10.96
N LEU A 151 15.54 0.26 -10.41
CA LEU A 151 16.07 0.80 -9.18
C LEU A 151 15.04 0.64 -8.06
N PHE A 152 15.49 0.11 -6.95
CA PHE A 152 14.69 -0.15 -5.76
C PHE A 152 15.19 0.72 -4.60
N LEU A 153 14.28 1.45 -3.97
CA LEU A 153 14.50 2.18 -2.73
C LEU A 153 13.89 1.37 -1.58
N PRO A 154 14.71 0.68 -0.77
CA PRO A 154 14.23 -0.07 0.39
C PRO A 154 13.64 0.86 1.47
N PRO A 155 12.69 0.37 2.27
CA PRO A 155 12.16 1.14 3.39
C PRO A 155 13.26 1.43 4.42
N GLY A 156 13.36 2.69 4.86
CA GLY A 156 14.35 3.12 5.84
C GLY A 156 15.78 3.26 5.31
N SER A 157 15.98 3.15 4.01
CA SER A 157 17.26 3.40 3.34
C SER A 157 17.17 4.67 2.47
N SER A 158 18.30 5.36 2.33
CA SER A 158 18.49 6.41 1.33
C SER A 158 19.26 5.92 0.10
N GLN A 159 19.71 4.67 0.09
CA GLN A 159 20.50 4.12 -1.01
C GLN A 159 19.64 3.31 -1.96
N LEU A 160 19.75 3.62 -3.24
CA LEU A 160 19.12 2.86 -4.31
C LEU A 160 19.88 1.54 -4.55
N VAL A 161 19.12 0.48 -4.73
CA VAL A 161 19.63 -0.84 -5.11
C VAL A 161 19.17 -1.13 -6.53
N ARG A 162 20.11 -1.46 -7.42
CA ARG A 162 19.76 -1.92 -8.76
C ARG A 162 19.39 -3.40 -8.70
N ALA A 163 18.28 -3.74 -9.31
CA ALA A 163 17.76 -5.10 -9.35
C ALA A 163 17.25 -5.44 -10.75
N GLN A 164 17.12 -6.74 -11.01
CA GLN A 164 16.56 -7.27 -12.24
C GLN A 164 15.25 -7.98 -11.91
N GLY A 165 14.15 -7.44 -12.41
CA GLY A 165 12.85 -8.11 -12.42
C GLY A 165 12.76 -9.13 -13.55
N SER A 166 11.84 -10.08 -13.42
CA SER A 166 11.48 -10.95 -14.55
C SER A 166 10.70 -10.13 -15.61
N TYR A 167 10.89 -10.55 -16.84
CA TYR A 167 10.26 -9.89 -17.99
C TYR A 167 9.60 -10.97 -18.88
#